data_3a99f8b84d7140210526b130be430ddd
#
_entry.id   3a99f8b84d7140210526b130be430ddd
#
_cell.length_a   1.000
_cell.length_b   1.000
_cell.length_c   1.000
_cell.angle_alpha   90.00
_cell.angle_beta   90.00
_cell.angle_gamma   90.00
#
_symmetry.space_group_name_H-M   'P 1'
#
loop_
_entity.id
_entity.type
_entity.pdbx_description
1 polymer ?
#
loop_
_entity_poly.entity_id
_entity_poly.type
_entity_poly.pdbx_seq_one_letter_code
_entity_poly.pdbx_strand_id
1 'polypeptide(L)'
;MPVTELAAFTTIAHNAVTPELLAACVQAVEVQDEWCAANLTSTPLGHEARGAALFQQVEDPAVILMTAHWASVAEHGLWIASEENERVYPAVQEHIDNDNIRFFHVDGIEAFTIVEDDEGAVPVLRSPVVGIALFSVVKDRKDEFESVYAGVKNIKDEFAKPYVHRGGWRIEEVEGREDVEEYVVIGGWESVKAAKEFSKSKDFDKYSDAIASVTLSVEVEHYKRLF
;
A
#
# COMPACT_ATOMS: atom_id res chain seq x y z
N MET A 1 9.71 1.69 -14.43
CA MET A 1 8.94 0.53 -13.97
C MET A 1 7.69 1.04 -13.28
N PRO A 2 6.58 0.29 -13.32
CA PRO A 2 5.37 0.74 -12.62
C PRO A 2 5.66 0.86 -11.13
N VAL A 3 4.93 1.74 -10.47
CA VAL A 3 5.02 1.95 -9.04
C VAL A 3 3.63 1.95 -8.40
N THR A 4 3.56 1.47 -7.17
CA THR A 4 2.36 1.59 -6.33
C THR A 4 2.55 2.74 -5.35
N GLU A 5 1.67 3.73 -5.40
CA GLU A 5 1.56 4.81 -4.42
C GLU A 5 0.86 4.33 -3.15
N LEU A 6 1.39 4.74 -2.00
CA LEU A 6 0.78 4.63 -0.69
C LEU A 6 0.80 6.00 -0.01
N ALA A 7 -0.38 6.59 0.21
CA ALA A 7 -0.55 7.87 0.89
C ALA A 7 -1.47 7.69 2.10
N ALA A 8 -0.89 7.62 3.29
CA ALA A 8 -1.62 7.49 4.54
C ALA A 8 -1.74 8.85 5.24
N PHE A 9 -2.96 9.23 5.57
CA PHE A 9 -3.31 10.49 6.22
C PHE A 9 -3.96 10.22 7.57
N THR A 10 -3.53 10.92 8.61
CA THR A 10 -4.21 10.90 9.92
C THR A 10 -5.25 12.02 9.97
N THR A 11 -6.46 11.74 10.46
CA THR A 11 -7.50 12.79 10.63
C THR A 11 -7.10 13.77 11.73
N ILE A 12 -7.41 15.07 11.57
CA ILE A 12 -7.15 16.11 12.60
C ILE A 12 -7.76 15.73 13.94
N ALA A 13 -8.95 15.12 13.95
CA ALA A 13 -9.64 14.72 15.17
C ALA A 13 -9.02 13.50 15.87
N HIS A 14 -8.07 12.80 15.26
CA HIS A 14 -7.40 11.59 15.76
C HIS A 14 -8.36 10.50 16.28
N ASN A 15 -9.56 10.39 15.71
CA ASN A 15 -10.57 9.44 16.19
C ASN A 15 -11.10 8.49 15.12
N ALA A 16 -11.53 9.00 13.98
CA ALA A 16 -12.03 8.19 12.86
C ALA A 16 -12.10 9.01 11.58
N VAL A 17 -12.13 8.33 10.44
CA VAL A 17 -12.44 8.94 9.15
C VAL A 17 -13.87 9.48 9.16
N THR A 18 -14.01 10.79 8.94
CA THR A 18 -15.33 11.45 8.90
C THR A 18 -15.97 11.30 7.52
N PRO A 19 -17.32 11.40 7.41
CA PRO A 19 -17.99 11.41 6.12
C PRO A 19 -17.50 12.53 5.18
N GLU A 20 -17.15 13.69 5.74
CA GLU A 20 -16.64 14.85 4.98
C GLU A 20 -15.26 14.56 4.38
N LEU A 21 -14.33 14.01 5.17
CA LEU A 21 -13.03 13.58 4.67
C LEU A 21 -13.18 12.50 3.60
N LEU A 22 -14.02 11.49 3.86
CA LEU A 22 -14.25 10.44 2.88
C LEU A 22 -14.80 11.00 1.56
N ALA A 23 -15.76 11.92 1.63
CA ALA A 23 -16.31 12.56 0.43
C ALA A 23 -15.25 13.37 -0.33
N ALA A 24 -14.39 14.11 0.37
CA ALA A 24 -13.29 14.86 -0.24
C ALA A 24 -12.28 13.93 -0.92
N CYS A 25 -11.91 12.81 -0.27
CA CYS A 25 -11.01 11.82 -0.86
C CYS A 25 -11.63 11.11 -2.08
N VAL A 26 -12.92 10.75 -2.02
CA VAL A 26 -13.63 10.15 -3.17
C VAL A 26 -13.62 11.12 -4.35
N GLN A 27 -13.94 12.39 -4.11
CA GLN A 27 -13.89 13.42 -5.16
C GLN A 27 -12.48 13.57 -5.75
N ALA A 28 -11.42 13.53 -4.92
CA ALA A 28 -10.05 13.59 -5.39
C ALA A 28 -9.69 12.39 -6.29
N VAL A 29 -10.12 11.17 -5.93
CA VAL A 29 -9.93 9.97 -6.76
C VAL A 29 -10.69 10.06 -8.08
N GLU A 30 -11.93 10.55 -8.08
CA GLU A 30 -12.72 10.72 -9.30
C GLU A 30 -12.08 11.75 -10.25
N VAL A 31 -11.65 12.90 -9.73
CA VAL A 31 -10.97 13.92 -10.54
C VAL A 31 -9.61 13.41 -11.04
N GLN A 32 -8.87 12.66 -10.23
CA GLN A 32 -7.64 11.99 -10.66
C GLN A 32 -7.91 11.03 -11.82
N ASP A 33 -9.02 10.25 -11.75
CA ASP A 33 -9.39 9.31 -12.81
C ASP A 33 -9.68 10.02 -14.13
N GLU A 34 -10.45 11.11 -14.09
CA GLU A 34 -10.75 11.95 -15.26
C GLU A 34 -9.47 12.55 -15.84
N TRP A 35 -8.57 13.07 -14.98
CA TRP A 35 -7.31 13.64 -15.42
C TRP A 35 -6.40 12.60 -16.06
N CYS A 36 -6.27 11.41 -15.48
CA CYS A 36 -5.48 10.32 -16.04
C CYS A 36 -6.03 9.89 -17.41
N ALA A 37 -7.34 9.75 -17.55
CA ALA A 37 -7.97 9.39 -18.81
C ALA A 37 -7.72 10.44 -19.92
N ALA A 38 -7.59 11.72 -19.56
CA ALA A 38 -7.35 12.80 -20.49
C ALA A 38 -5.86 12.99 -20.86
N ASN A 39 -4.95 12.71 -19.93
CA ASN A 39 -3.54 13.07 -20.04
C ASN A 39 -2.56 11.90 -20.19
N LEU A 40 -2.96 10.69 -19.79
CA LEU A 40 -2.10 9.50 -19.81
C LEU A 40 -2.63 8.48 -20.82
N THR A 41 -1.76 8.09 -21.75
CA THR A 41 -2.14 7.13 -22.83
C THR A 41 -1.88 5.68 -22.46
N SER A 42 -1.07 5.42 -21.45
CA SER A 42 -0.61 4.09 -21.02
C SER A 42 -1.36 3.51 -19.84
N THR A 43 -2.24 4.30 -19.20
CA THR A 43 -2.97 3.88 -18.01
C THR A 43 -4.34 3.27 -18.35
N PRO A 44 -4.76 2.22 -17.65
CA PRO A 44 -6.11 1.68 -17.80
C PRO A 44 -7.17 2.73 -17.43
N LEU A 45 -8.35 2.63 -18.03
CA LEU A 45 -9.49 3.47 -17.70
C LEU A 45 -10.19 2.96 -16.43
N GLY A 46 -10.58 3.89 -15.57
CA GLY A 46 -11.29 3.63 -14.32
C GLY A 46 -10.36 3.48 -13.11
N HIS A 47 -10.73 4.13 -12.03
CA HIS A 47 -9.88 4.22 -10.82
C HIS A 47 -9.45 2.85 -10.27
N GLU A 48 -10.36 1.86 -10.19
CA GLU A 48 -10.00 0.51 -9.71
C GLU A 48 -8.95 -0.18 -10.60
N ALA A 49 -9.04 0.00 -11.93
CA ALA A 49 -8.08 -0.60 -12.86
C ALA A 49 -6.66 -0.02 -12.70
N ARG A 50 -6.58 1.19 -12.15
CA ARG A 50 -5.32 1.87 -11.79
C ARG A 50 -4.97 1.70 -10.31
N GLY A 51 -5.61 0.77 -9.58
CA GLY A 51 -5.37 0.56 -8.16
C GLY A 51 -5.72 1.73 -7.26
N ALA A 52 -6.49 2.72 -7.78
CA ALA A 52 -6.91 3.87 -7.00
C ALA A 52 -8.11 3.49 -6.13
N ALA A 53 -7.89 3.52 -4.82
CA ALA A 53 -8.88 3.13 -3.82
C ALA A 53 -8.60 3.81 -2.47
N LEU A 54 -9.57 3.79 -1.59
CA LEU A 54 -9.49 4.34 -0.24
C LEU A 54 -9.72 3.24 0.79
N PHE A 55 -8.90 3.24 1.82
CA PHE A 55 -8.96 2.26 2.90
C PHE A 55 -8.89 2.95 4.26
N GLN A 56 -9.50 2.34 5.28
CA GLN A 56 -9.34 2.74 6.68
C GLN A 56 -8.48 1.72 7.41
N GLN A 57 -7.51 2.18 8.18
CA GLN A 57 -6.70 1.32 9.02
C GLN A 57 -7.56 0.70 10.14
N VAL A 58 -7.33 -0.56 10.43
CA VAL A 58 -8.10 -1.30 11.44
C VAL A 58 -7.57 -1.02 12.84
N GLU A 59 -6.26 -0.93 12.98
CA GLU A 59 -5.57 -0.66 14.25
C GLU A 59 -5.77 0.77 14.70
N ASP A 60 -5.76 1.72 13.76
CA ASP A 60 -6.03 3.14 14.01
C ASP A 60 -7.10 3.67 13.03
N PRO A 61 -8.36 3.71 13.44
CA PRO A 61 -9.46 4.19 12.59
C PRO A 61 -9.35 5.67 12.18
N ALA A 62 -8.41 6.42 12.75
CA ALA A 62 -8.12 7.80 12.33
C ALA A 62 -7.28 7.87 11.05
N VAL A 63 -6.69 6.74 10.60
CA VAL A 63 -5.86 6.70 9.40
C VAL A 63 -6.69 6.25 8.19
N ILE A 64 -6.65 7.08 7.14
CA ILE A 64 -7.12 6.74 5.79
C ILE A 64 -5.90 6.53 4.89
N LEU A 65 -5.92 5.45 4.12
CA LEU A 65 -4.92 5.16 3.10
C LEU A 65 -5.55 5.36 1.72
N MET A 66 -4.90 6.18 0.90
CA MET A 66 -5.16 6.33 -0.53
C MET A 66 -4.08 5.60 -1.30
N THR A 67 -4.46 4.90 -2.37
CA THR A 67 -3.55 4.13 -3.22
C THR A 67 -3.75 4.47 -4.68
N ALA A 68 -2.73 4.29 -5.51
CA ALA A 68 -2.82 4.32 -6.97
C ALA A 68 -1.62 3.60 -7.61
N HIS A 69 -1.74 3.23 -8.88
CA HIS A 69 -0.62 2.78 -9.72
C HIS A 69 -0.24 3.86 -10.72
N TRP A 70 1.05 4.01 -10.95
CA TRP A 70 1.62 4.93 -11.92
C TRP A 70 2.69 4.22 -12.74
N ALA A 71 2.90 4.64 -14.00
CA ALA A 71 4.00 4.10 -14.79
C ALA A 71 5.37 4.50 -14.22
N SER A 72 5.43 5.56 -13.41
CA SER A 72 6.62 6.02 -12.68
C SER A 72 6.28 7.09 -11.65
N VAL A 73 7.19 7.35 -10.71
CA VAL A 73 7.10 8.50 -9.79
C VAL A 73 6.98 9.83 -10.55
N ALA A 74 7.68 9.95 -11.69
CA ALA A 74 7.60 11.16 -12.52
C ALA A 74 6.20 11.37 -13.12
N GLU A 75 5.50 10.30 -13.51
CA GLU A 75 4.11 10.37 -13.99
C GLU A 75 3.16 10.81 -12.87
N HIS A 76 3.33 10.28 -11.65
CA HIS A 76 2.59 10.77 -10.49
C HIS A 76 2.87 12.27 -10.23
N GLY A 77 4.12 12.70 -10.38
CA GLY A 77 4.50 14.11 -10.27
C GLY A 77 3.74 15.04 -11.23
N LEU A 78 3.35 14.55 -12.43
CA LEU A 78 2.50 15.32 -13.35
C LEU A 78 1.09 15.54 -12.79
N TRP A 79 0.51 14.51 -12.15
CA TRP A 79 -0.76 14.66 -11.47
C TRP A 79 -0.67 15.62 -10.29
N ILE A 80 0.35 15.47 -9.43
CA ILE A 80 0.55 16.34 -8.26
C ILE A 80 0.64 17.81 -8.68
N ALA A 81 1.28 18.11 -9.82
CA ALA A 81 1.46 19.47 -10.33
C ALA A 81 0.31 19.96 -11.23
N SER A 82 -0.78 19.19 -11.37
CA SER A 82 -1.90 19.57 -12.22
C SER A 82 -2.83 20.59 -11.55
N GLU A 83 -3.49 21.41 -12.36
CA GLU A 83 -4.52 22.36 -11.89
C GLU A 83 -5.70 21.62 -11.22
N GLU A 84 -6.01 20.42 -11.67
CA GLU A 84 -7.06 19.58 -11.13
C GLU A 84 -6.72 19.14 -9.70
N ASN A 85 -5.48 18.70 -9.44
CA ASN A 85 -5.05 18.34 -8.10
C ASN A 85 -5.00 19.55 -7.18
N GLU A 86 -4.46 20.68 -7.64
CA GLU A 86 -4.47 21.96 -6.89
C GLU A 86 -5.88 22.41 -6.49
N ARG A 87 -6.89 22.06 -7.27
CA ARG A 87 -8.29 22.40 -7.00
C ARG A 87 -8.93 21.48 -5.97
N VAL A 88 -8.62 20.15 -5.96
CA VAL A 88 -9.31 19.17 -5.11
C VAL A 88 -8.59 18.88 -3.81
N TYR A 89 -7.26 18.92 -3.78
CA TYR A 89 -6.46 18.56 -2.62
C TYR A 89 -6.72 19.44 -1.38
N PRO A 90 -6.96 20.77 -1.47
CA PRO A 90 -7.29 21.59 -0.30
C PRO A 90 -8.48 21.09 0.51
N ALA A 91 -9.50 20.51 -0.13
CA ALA A 91 -10.64 19.93 0.58
C ALA A 91 -10.25 18.70 1.42
N VAL A 92 -9.26 17.93 1.00
CA VAL A 92 -8.69 16.84 1.81
C VAL A 92 -7.85 17.40 2.97
N GLN A 93 -7.01 18.41 2.68
CA GLN A 93 -6.11 19.03 3.66
C GLN A 93 -6.85 19.64 4.86
N GLU A 94 -8.08 20.12 4.68
CA GLU A 94 -8.91 20.68 5.77
C GLU A 94 -9.24 19.65 6.87
N HIS A 95 -9.12 18.35 6.57
CA HIS A 95 -9.55 17.28 7.46
C HIS A 95 -8.42 16.40 7.99
N ILE A 96 -7.19 16.59 7.51
CA ILE A 96 -6.03 15.76 7.86
C ILE A 96 -4.98 16.55 8.63
N ASP A 97 -4.19 15.85 9.42
CA ASP A 97 -2.97 16.36 10.02
C ASP A 97 -1.88 16.45 8.95
N ASN A 98 -1.65 17.64 8.40
CA ASN A 98 -0.72 17.89 7.31
C ASN A 98 0.75 17.68 7.72
N ASP A 99 1.07 17.69 9.00
CA ASP A 99 2.41 17.43 9.52
C ASP A 99 2.68 15.93 9.71
N ASN A 100 1.65 15.07 9.54
CA ASN A 100 1.73 13.63 9.74
C ASN A 100 1.17 12.85 8.55
N ILE A 101 1.75 13.10 7.38
CA ILE A 101 1.44 12.39 6.13
C ILE A 101 2.55 11.38 5.86
N ARG A 102 2.19 10.09 5.75
CA ARG A 102 3.11 9.07 5.27
C ARG A 102 2.84 8.81 3.79
N PHE A 103 3.76 9.26 2.94
CA PHE A 103 3.63 9.19 1.49
C PHE A 103 4.89 8.60 0.87
N PHE A 104 4.72 7.55 0.06
CA PHE A 104 5.82 6.93 -0.69
C PHE A 104 5.31 6.04 -1.81
N HIS A 105 6.25 5.61 -2.68
CA HIS A 105 6.01 4.66 -3.75
C HIS A 105 6.75 3.34 -3.50
N VAL A 106 6.14 2.25 -3.96
CA VAL A 106 6.74 0.91 -3.98
C VAL A 106 7.11 0.56 -5.41
N ASP A 107 8.40 0.25 -5.64
CA ASP A 107 8.96 0.02 -6.95
C ASP A 107 8.55 -1.35 -7.54
N GLY A 108 8.36 -1.37 -8.85
CA GLY A 108 8.25 -2.57 -9.67
C GLY A 108 6.97 -3.39 -9.48
N ILE A 109 5.98 -2.91 -8.73
CA ILE A 109 4.73 -3.63 -8.50
C ILE A 109 3.48 -2.78 -8.76
N GLU A 110 2.43 -3.45 -9.22
CA GLU A 110 1.04 -2.99 -9.21
C GLU A 110 0.30 -3.87 -8.19
N ALA A 111 0.23 -3.40 -6.93
CA ALA A 111 -0.26 -4.24 -5.84
C ALA A 111 -1.79 -4.31 -5.76
N PHE A 112 -2.47 -3.19 -6.01
CA PHE A 112 -3.93 -3.08 -5.87
C PHE A 112 -4.64 -3.42 -7.18
N THR A 113 -4.58 -4.69 -7.59
CA THR A 113 -5.23 -5.19 -8.80
C THR A 113 -6.68 -5.60 -8.55
N ILE A 114 -7.48 -5.63 -9.62
CA ILE A 114 -8.87 -6.14 -9.62
C ILE A 114 -9.01 -7.49 -10.31
N VAL A 115 -7.97 -7.93 -11.00
CA VAL A 115 -7.89 -9.20 -11.74
C VAL A 115 -6.53 -9.83 -11.45
N GLU A 116 -6.49 -11.15 -11.41
CA GLU A 116 -5.27 -11.95 -11.32
C GLU A 116 -5.19 -12.91 -12.49
N ASP A 117 -3.96 -13.20 -12.92
CA ASP A 117 -3.72 -14.17 -14.01
C ASP A 117 -3.93 -15.62 -13.55
N ASP A 118 -3.70 -15.90 -12.26
CA ASP A 118 -3.87 -17.22 -11.67
C ASP A 118 -5.35 -17.52 -11.40
N GLU A 119 -5.84 -18.64 -11.95
CA GLU A 119 -7.22 -19.07 -11.76
C GLU A 119 -7.53 -19.33 -10.27
N GLY A 120 -8.54 -18.64 -9.76
CA GLY A 120 -8.98 -18.75 -8.36
C GLY A 120 -8.22 -17.85 -7.37
N ALA A 121 -7.21 -17.11 -7.80
CA ALA A 121 -6.56 -16.12 -6.97
C ALA A 121 -7.49 -14.91 -6.71
N VAL A 122 -7.47 -14.40 -5.48
CA VAL A 122 -8.26 -13.21 -5.10
C VAL A 122 -7.39 -11.97 -5.15
N PRO A 123 -7.71 -11.01 -6.05
CA PRO A 123 -6.99 -9.76 -6.17
C PRO A 123 -7.05 -8.94 -4.88
N VAL A 124 -6.03 -8.09 -4.65
CA VAL A 124 -5.96 -7.27 -3.42
C VAL A 124 -7.18 -6.37 -3.27
N LEU A 125 -7.66 -5.72 -4.34
CA LEU A 125 -8.86 -4.87 -4.27
C LEU A 125 -10.17 -5.63 -4.04
N ARG A 126 -10.17 -6.96 -4.16
CA ARG A 126 -11.33 -7.82 -3.86
C ARG A 126 -11.22 -8.53 -2.52
N SER A 127 -10.13 -8.31 -1.80
CA SER A 127 -9.89 -8.92 -0.49
C SER A 127 -10.67 -8.20 0.61
N PRO A 128 -11.28 -8.91 1.55
CA PRO A 128 -12.02 -8.32 2.68
C PRO A 128 -11.13 -7.46 3.59
N VAL A 129 -9.83 -7.78 3.66
CA VAL A 129 -8.81 -7.05 4.41
C VAL A 129 -7.53 -7.01 3.57
N VAL A 130 -6.87 -5.86 3.55
CA VAL A 130 -5.54 -5.69 3.00
C VAL A 130 -4.55 -5.60 4.15
N GLY A 131 -3.47 -6.39 4.09
CA GLY A 131 -2.33 -6.30 4.99
C GLY A 131 -1.17 -5.61 4.29
N ILE A 132 -0.53 -4.68 4.98
CA ILE A 132 0.72 -4.03 4.54
C ILE A 132 1.78 -4.32 5.59
N ALA A 133 2.86 -4.97 5.19
CA ALA A 133 4.01 -5.25 6.03
C ALA A 133 5.21 -4.43 5.54
N LEU A 134 5.83 -3.68 6.44
CA LEU A 134 7.03 -2.89 6.18
C LEU A 134 8.22 -3.55 6.91
N PHE A 135 9.19 -3.98 6.14
CA PHE A 135 10.43 -4.61 6.63
C PHE A 135 11.55 -3.57 6.56
N SER A 136 11.97 -3.04 7.71
CA SER A 136 13.13 -2.15 7.77
C SER A 136 14.41 -2.96 7.66
N VAL A 137 15.25 -2.64 6.68
CA VAL A 137 16.47 -3.36 6.33
C VAL A 137 17.64 -2.37 6.31
N VAL A 138 18.79 -2.76 6.84
CA VAL A 138 20.01 -1.96 6.67
C VAL A 138 20.36 -1.91 5.19
N LYS A 139 20.65 -0.72 4.65
CA LYS A 139 20.87 -0.46 3.22
C LYS A 139 21.89 -1.43 2.58
N ASP A 140 22.99 -1.71 3.28
CA ASP A 140 24.03 -2.61 2.79
C ASP A 140 23.62 -4.11 2.79
N ARG A 141 22.45 -4.46 3.36
CA ARG A 141 21.94 -5.84 3.43
C ARG A 141 20.76 -6.11 2.52
N LYS A 142 20.48 -5.23 1.57
CA LYS A 142 19.34 -5.35 0.63
C LYS A 142 19.35 -6.67 -0.14
N ASP A 143 20.48 -7.02 -0.77
CA ASP A 143 20.61 -8.26 -1.54
C ASP A 143 20.47 -9.52 -0.68
N GLU A 144 20.99 -9.46 0.57
CA GLU A 144 20.85 -10.55 1.54
C GLU A 144 19.36 -10.72 1.94
N PHE A 145 18.65 -9.62 2.21
CA PHE A 145 17.22 -9.66 2.51
C PHE A 145 16.44 -10.27 1.36
N GLU A 146 16.68 -9.84 0.11
CA GLU A 146 16.00 -10.38 -1.08
C GLU A 146 16.19 -11.89 -1.21
N SER A 147 17.41 -12.36 -1.02
CA SER A 147 17.75 -13.78 -1.08
C SER A 147 17.03 -14.59 0.01
N VAL A 148 17.03 -14.10 1.25
CA VAL A 148 16.37 -14.75 2.38
C VAL A 148 14.85 -14.72 2.20
N TYR A 149 14.29 -13.56 1.86
CA TYR A 149 12.85 -13.41 1.64
C TYR A 149 12.34 -14.32 0.51
N ALA A 150 13.05 -14.39 -0.62
CA ALA A 150 12.71 -15.30 -1.72
C ALA A 150 12.68 -16.77 -1.29
N GLY A 151 13.52 -17.15 -0.32
CA GLY A 151 13.56 -18.52 0.22
C GLY A 151 12.42 -18.88 1.16
N VAL A 152 11.70 -17.88 1.72
CA VAL A 152 10.65 -18.13 2.73
C VAL A 152 9.29 -17.54 2.40
N LYS A 153 9.15 -16.63 1.44
CA LYS A 153 7.91 -15.95 1.11
C LYS A 153 6.75 -16.92 0.81
N ASN A 154 7.05 -18.05 0.18
CA ASN A 154 6.07 -19.07 -0.16
C ASN A 154 5.36 -19.66 1.06
N ILE A 155 5.95 -19.59 2.26
CA ILE A 155 5.31 -20.06 3.51
C ILE A 155 4.07 -19.20 3.79
N LYS A 156 4.22 -17.88 3.66
CA LYS A 156 3.10 -16.93 3.83
C LYS A 156 2.11 -17.04 2.66
N ASP A 157 2.62 -17.10 1.43
CA ASP A 157 1.78 -17.14 0.23
C ASP A 157 0.88 -18.38 0.22
N GLU A 158 1.40 -19.57 0.58
CA GLU A 158 0.58 -20.80 0.70
C GLU A 158 -0.44 -20.73 1.83
N PHE A 159 -0.08 -20.13 2.97
CA PHE A 159 -1.00 -19.95 4.09
C PHE A 159 -2.14 -19.00 3.76
N ALA A 160 -1.86 -17.94 3.00
CA ALA A 160 -2.82 -16.89 2.69
C ALA A 160 -3.77 -17.23 1.52
N LYS A 161 -3.51 -18.32 0.77
CA LYS A 161 -4.38 -18.69 -0.36
C LYS A 161 -5.86 -18.63 0.00
N PRO A 162 -6.72 -18.14 -0.90
CA PRO A 162 -6.45 -17.77 -2.31
C PRO A 162 -5.97 -16.32 -2.50
N TYR A 163 -5.62 -15.59 -1.45
CA TYR A 163 -5.20 -14.20 -1.52
C TYR A 163 -3.75 -14.05 -1.96
N VAL A 164 -3.48 -13.06 -2.80
CA VAL A 164 -2.14 -12.79 -3.34
C VAL A 164 -1.38 -11.78 -2.51
N HIS A 165 -0.04 -11.90 -2.53
CA HIS A 165 0.88 -10.94 -1.92
C HIS A 165 1.93 -10.50 -2.93
N ARG A 166 2.23 -9.20 -2.97
CA ARG A 166 3.26 -8.60 -3.79
C ARG A 166 4.18 -7.76 -2.93
N GLY A 167 5.46 -7.72 -3.27
CA GLY A 167 6.43 -6.92 -2.54
C GLY A 167 7.39 -6.20 -3.46
N GLY A 168 7.82 -5.03 -3.00
CA GLY A 168 8.81 -4.19 -3.65
C GLY A 168 9.47 -3.25 -2.66
N TRP A 169 10.54 -2.59 -3.10
CA TRP A 169 11.24 -1.61 -2.28
C TRP A 169 10.53 -0.25 -2.31
N ARG A 170 10.48 0.42 -1.15
CA ARG A 170 10.13 1.83 -1.07
C ARG A 170 11.17 2.65 -1.83
N ILE A 171 10.70 3.63 -2.62
CA ILE A 171 11.56 4.49 -3.46
C ILE A 171 12.10 5.65 -2.63
N GLU A 172 11.25 6.33 -1.87
CA GLU A 172 11.64 7.49 -1.07
C GLU A 172 12.42 7.04 0.17
N GLU A 173 13.38 7.87 0.58
CA GLU A 173 14.15 7.64 1.80
C GLU A 173 13.23 7.60 3.03
N VAL A 174 13.61 6.79 4.02
CA VAL A 174 12.91 6.74 5.31
C VAL A 174 13.37 7.95 6.13
N GLU A 175 12.44 8.81 6.48
CA GLU A 175 12.75 10.06 7.18
C GLU A 175 13.55 9.80 8.46
N GLY A 176 14.68 10.51 8.60
CA GLY A 176 15.59 10.39 9.76
C GLY A 176 16.37 9.09 9.85
N ARG A 177 16.37 8.25 8.79
CA ARG A 177 17.04 6.94 8.78
C ARG A 177 17.73 6.66 7.44
N GLU A 178 18.75 7.42 7.09
CA GLU A 178 19.47 7.36 5.80
C GLU A 178 20.15 6.01 5.51
N ASP A 179 20.41 5.21 6.56
CA ASP A 179 21.02 3.88 6.51
C ASP A 179 20.00 2.74 6.38
N VAL A 180 18.70 3.06 6.31
CA VAL A 180 17.61 2.09 6.26
C VAL A 180 16.85 2.20 4.95
N GLU A 181 16.51 1.05 4.37
CA GLU A 181 15.53 0.91 3.30
C GLU A 181 14.33 0.07 3.79
N GLU A 182 13.18 0.27 3.19
CA GLU A 182 11.97 -0.50 3.52
C GLU A 182 11.54 -1.37 2.34
N TYR A 183 11.42 -2.66 2.59
CA TYR A 183 10.72 -3.57 1.69
C TYR A 183 9.26 -3.68 2.11
N VAL A 184 8.35 -3.41 1.20
CA VAL A 184 6.92 -3.33 1.47
C VAL A 184 6.23 -4.52 0.83
N VAL A 185 5.46 -5.26 1.62
CA VAL A 185 4.63 -6.37 1.13
C VAL A 185 3.17 -6.06 1.35
N ILE A 186 2.41 -6.03 0.26
CA ILE A 186 0.99 -5.75 0.22
C ILE A 186 0.24 -7.00 -0.19
N GLY A 187 -0.80 -7.37 0.53
CA GLY A 187 -1.56 -8.56 0.18
C GLY A 187 -2.94 -8.66 0.83
N GLY A 188 -3.76 -9.54 0.26
CA GLY A 188 -5.12 -9.78 0.73
C GLY A 188 -5.21 -10.78 1.88
N TRP A 189 -6.28 -10.68 2.65
CA TRP A 189 -6.65 -11.61 3.71
C TRP A 189 -8.17 -11.74 3.82
N GLU A 190 -8.63 -12.92 4.23
CA GLU A 190 -10.05 -13.12 4.56
C GLU A 190 -10.51 -12.23 5.74
N SER A 191 -9.64 -12.04 6.72
CA SER A 191 -9.90 -11.21 7.91
C SER A 191 -8.60 -10.87 8.64
N VAL A 192 -8.61 -9.86 9.50
CA VAL A 192 -7.50 -9.57 10.43
C VAL A 192 -7.19 -10.77 11.33
N LYS A 193 -8.23 -11.53 11.72
CA LYS A 193 -8.03 -12.75 12.50
C LYS A 193 -7.24 -13.79 11.69
N ALA A 194 -7.60 -14.02 10.43
CA ALA A 194 -6.87 -14.94 9.55
C ALA A 194 -5.40 -14.53 9.36
N ALA A 195 -5.14 -13.22 9.16
CA ALA A 195 -3.78 -12.70 9.09
C ALA A 195 -2.98 -13.00 10.38
N LYS A 196 -3.58 -12.77 11.55
CA LYS A 196 -2.95 -13.06 12.86
C LYS A 196 -2.75 -14.57 13.12
N GLU A 197 -3.59 -15.43 12.56
CA GLU A 197 -3.40 -16.89 12.67
C GLU A 197 -2.15 -17.40 11.93
N PHE A 198 -1.62 -16.62 10.97
CA PHE A 198 -0.33 -16.95 10.33
C PHE A 198 0.78 -17.15 11.36
N SER A 199 0.83 -16.34 12.42
CA SER A 199 1.81 -16.49 13.51
C SER A 199 1.72 -17.81 14.30
N LYS A 200 0.65 -18.58 14.09
CA LYS A 200 0.44 -19.89 14.72
C LYS A 200 0.57 -21.05 13.72
N SER A 201 0.89 -20.75 12.47
CA SER A 201 1.06 -21.79 11.44
C SER A 201 2.32 -22.62 11.70
N LYS A 202 2.31 -23.85 11.19
CA LYS A 202 3.37 -24.83 11.42
C LYS A 202 4.77 -24.34 11.03
N ASP A 203 4.85 -23.57 9.95
CA ASP A 203 6.12 -23.14 9.37
C ASP A 203 6.46 -21.67 9.70
N PHE A 204 5.68 -21.04 10.61
CA PHE A 204 5.85 -19.64 10.98
C PHE A 204 7.23 -19.36 11.60
N ASP A 205 7.70 -20.23 12.51
CA ASP A 205 9.00 -20.03 13.15
C ASP A 205 10.12 -19.96 12.11
N LYS A 206 10.09 -20.84 11.09
CA LYS A 206 11.05 -20.81 9.99
C LYS A 206 11.00 -19.48 9.22
N TYR A 207 9.79 -18.98 8.95
CA TYR A 207 9.61 -17.67 8.28
C TYR A 207 10.12 -16.55 9.17
N SER A 208 9.67 -16.52 10.41
CA SER A 208 9.99 -15.45 11.38
C SER A 208 11.49 -15.37 11.68
N ASP A 209 12.14 -16.49 11.94
CA ASP A 209 13.58 -16.53 12.23
C ASP A 209 14.42 -16.07 11.03
N ALA A 210 14.04 -16.50 9.82
CA ALA A 210 14.72 -16.07 8.61
C ALA A 210 14.58 -14.55 8.40
N ILE A 211 13.38 -14.01 8.52
CA ILE A 211 13.13 -12.57 8.40
C ILE A 211 13.86 -11.78 9.49
N ALA A 212 13.76 -12.19 10.74
CA ALA A 212 14.43 -11.53 11.87
C ALA A 212 15.94 -11.48 11.71
N SER A 213 16.54 -12.43 11.01
CA SER A 213 18.00 -12.45 10.78
C SER A 213 18.49 -11.34 9.84
N VAL A 214 17.62 -10.74 9.03
CA VAL A 214 17.96 -9.77 7.98
C VAL A 214 17.24 -8.43 8.09
N THR A 215 16.33 -8.26 9.08
CA THR A 215 15.58 -7.03 9.31
C THR A 215 15.92 -6.40 10.65
N LEU A 216 15.73 -5.09 10.73
CA LEU A 216 15.79 -4.31 11.98
C LEU A 216 14.44 -4.33 12.71
N SER A 217 13.37 -4.20 11.95
CA SER A 217 11.99 -4.23 12.44
C SER A 217 11.02 -4.69 11.35
N VAL A 218 9.86 -5.16 11.79
CA VAL A 218 8.72 -5.46 10.91
C VAL A 218 7.49 -4.78 11.51
N GLU A 219 6.84 -3.94 10.72
CA GLU A 219 5.54 -3.34 11.06
C GLU A 219 4.47 -3.96 10.18
N VAL A 220 3.30 -4.24 10.74
CA VAL A 220 2.18 -4.82 10.00
C VAL A 220 0.92 -4.04 10.32
N GLU A 221 0.28 -3.54 9.28
CA GLU A 221 -0.95 -2.78 9.35
C GLU A 221 -2.03 -3.47 8.53
N HIS A 222 -3.29 -3.37 8.98
CA HIS A 222 -4.42 -3.94 8.27
C HIS A 222 -5.42 -2.85 7.90
N TYR A 223 -5.99 -3.00 6.70
CA TYR A 223 -6.87 -2.00 6.12
C TYR A 223 -8.16 -2.62 5.61
N LYS A 224 -9.26 -1.88 5.73
CA LYS A 224 -10.54 -2.21 5.10
C LYS A 224 -10.87 -1.17 4.06
N ARG A 225 -11.33 -1.63 2.90
CA ARG A 225 -11.72 -0.75 1.80
C ARG A 225 -12.95 0.07 2.17
N LEU A 226 -12.90 1.37 1.84
CA LEU A 226 -13.99 2.34 1.96
C LEU A 226 -14.59 2.70 0.60
N PHE A 227 -13.72 2.73 -0.45
CA PHE A 227 -14.08 3.11 -1.81
C PHE A 227 -13.22 2.36 -2.84
#